data_5dce3b1a5ea57bfdf082a743625fe477
#
_entry.id   5dce3b1a5ea57bfdf082a743625fe477
#
_cell.length_a   1.000
_cell.length_b   1.000
_cell.length_c   1.000
_cell.angle_alpha   90.00
_cell.angle_beta   90.00
_cell.angle_gamma   90.00
#
_symmetry.space_group_name_H-M   'P 1'
#
loop_
_entity.id
_entity.type
_entity.pdbx_description
1 polymer ?
#
loop_
_entity_poly.entity_id
_entity_poly.type
_entity_poly.pdbx_seq_one_letter_code
_entity_poly.pdbx_strand_id
1 'polypeptide(L)'
;LTIHNRGQAIPEFEGMGTTATALVLRPDGAWIGHVGDSRAYRVRDGKIEQLSFDHSLLWELARRQKKSPEQIENVPSNVIIRSLGPEALVQVDVEGPHPLHTGDVFVLCSDGLSGPVDDRQIGAVAQSLPASEAARLLVHLANLHGGPDNITAVVARVNDPVAKDVLPGSARAGVILKAVRAAGSWLTWPLVSLFCGIVLASLAIYRTQQQHGDAVLFFVLGACLLLSGLLGVIIHAVREKEQKLAETEIRPLRIYRQINCAIDLQMVQEQCRTLTTVENRVREMAWTVDWHHYGHLMDRGRAFMEKSRFADAYREHCHALLMLLESLAANRTKEEAFRPLW
;
A
#
# COMPACT_ATOMS: atom_id res chain seq x y z
N LEU A 1 -2.42 -16.26 -2.08
CA LEU A 1 -2.47 -17.69 -2.45
C LEU A 1 -3.05 -17.90 -3.86
N THR A 2 -4.19 -17.27 -4.23
CA THR A 2 -4.82 -17.44 -5.56
C THR A 2 -3.89 -17.05 -6.71
N ILE A 3 -3.22 -15.88 -6.61
CA ILE A 3 -2.27 -15.40 -7.63
C ILE A 3 -1.09 -16.38 -7.74
N HIS A 4 -0.50 -16.75 -6.60
CA HIS A 4 0.61 -17.71 -6.53
C HIS A 4 0.26 -19.05 -7.20
N ASN A 5 -0.87 -19.65 -6.80
CA ASN A 5 -1.32 -20.92 -7.34
C ASN A 5 -1.54 -20.86 -8.87
N ARG A 6 -2.04 -19.73 -9.38
CA ARG A 6 -2.22 -19.53 -10.81
C ARG A 6 -0.89 -19.41 -11.56
N GLY A 7 0.09 -18.68 -10.98
CA GLY A 7 1.45 -18.60 -11.51
C GLY A 7 2.20 -19.92 -11.53
N GLN A 8 1.90 -20.81 -10.56
CA GLN A 8 2.47 -22.16 -10.54
C GLN A 8 1.79 -23.13 -11.51
N ALA A 9 0.48 -22.93 -11.79
CA ALA A 9 -0.30 -23.84 -12.64
C ALA A 9 -0.18 -23.54 -14.14
N ILE A 10 0.16 -22.32 -14.52
CA ILE A 10 0.15 -21.84 -15.91
C ILE A 10 1.51 -21.23 -16.23
N PRO A 11 2.34 -21.87 -17.09
CA PRO A 11 3.71 -21.42 -17.38
C PRO A 11 3.81 -19.97 -17.86
N GLU A 12 2.83 -19.46 -18.62
CA GLU A 12 2.78 -18.09 -19.12
C GLU A 12 2.61 -17.05 -17.99
N PHE A 13 2.18 -17.50 -16.81
CA PHE A 13 2.00 -16.65 -15.62
C PHE A 13 3.07 -16.88 -14.55
N GLU A 14 4.13 -17.61 -14.87
CA GLU A 14 5.25 -17.82 -13.94
C GLU A 14 5.80 -16.49 -13.43
N GLY A 15 5.92 -16.36 -12.10
CA GLY A 15 6.39 -15.14 -11.46
C GLY A 15 5.40 -13.97 -11.45
N MET A 16 4.15 -14.16 -11.91
CA MET A 16 3.16 -13.08 -11.86
C MET A 16 2.96 -12.54 -10.44
N GLY A 17 2.86 -11.22 -10.35
CA GLY A 17 2.67 -10.54 -9.08
C GLY A 17 1.90 -9.23 -9.24
N THR A 18 1.45 -8.68 -8.12
CA THR A 18 0.81 -7.37 -8.06
C THR A 18 1.08 -6.70 -6.73
N THR A 19 1.02 -5.37 -6.72
CA THR A 19 0.95 -4.57 -5.48
C THR A 19 -0.49 -4.52 -4.96
N ALA A 20 -0.64 -4.16 -3.70
CA ALA A 20 -1.94 -3.84 -3.11
C ALA A 20 -1.78 -2.78 -2.03
N THR A 21 -2.51 -1.68 -2.16
CA THR A 21 -2.60 -0.62 -1.16
C THR A 21 -4.05 -0.33 -0.87
N ALA A 22 -4.45 -0.45 0.39
CA ALA A 22 -5.83 -0.28 0.83
C ALA A 22 -5.92 0.76 1.95
N LEU A 23 -6.93 1.61 1.89
CA LEU A 23 -7.30 2.56 2.93
C LEU A 23 -8.65 2.17 3.51
N VAL A 24 -8.72 2.02 4.83
CA VAL A 24 -9.97 1.78 5.55
C VAL A 24 -10.20 2.94 6.52
N LEU A 25 -11.23 3.73 6.28
CA LEU A 25 -11.65 4.82 7.15
C LEU A 25 -12.68 4.32 8.15
N ARG A 26 -12.39 4.48 9.44
CA ARG A 26 -13.24 4.05 10.55
C ARG A 26 -13.38 5.17 11.57
N PRO A 27 -14.35 5.07 12.50
CA PRO A 27 -14.47 6.04 13.59
C PRO A 27 -13.24 6.15 14.48
N ASP A 28 -12.47 5.06 14.61
CA ASP A 28 -11.22 5.03 15.39
C ASP A 28 -10.00 5.59 14.63
N GLY A 29 -10.13 5.84 13.32
CA GLY A 29 -9.05 6.38 12.49
C GLY A 29 -8.93 5.75 11.10
N ALA A 30 -7.93 6.16 10.35
CA ALA A 30 -7.56 5.56 9.08
C ALA A 30 -6.58 4.40 9.29
N TRP A 31 -6.82 3.30 8.60
CA TRP A 31 -5.96 2.11 8.57
C TRP A 31 -5.44 1.90 7.17
N ILE A 32 -4.15 1.60 7.06
CA ILE A 32 -3.48 1.32 5.78
C ILE A 32 -3.07 -0.15 5.77
N GLY A 33 -3.48 -0.88 4.74
CA GLY A 33 -2.96 -2.22 4.41
C GLY A 33 -2.12 -2.13 3.14
N HIS A 34 -0.86 -2.61 3.17
CA HIS A 34 0.07 -2.32 2.08
C HIS A 34 1.03 -3.48 1.77
N VAL A 35 1.19 -3.76 0.48
CA VAL A 35 2.24 -4.60 -0.11
C VAL A 35 2.62 -4.02 -1.48
N GLY A 36 3.90 -3.76 -1.71
CA GLY A 36 4.43 -3.26 -2.98
C GLY A 36 5.02 -1.86 -2.85
N ASP A 37 5.02 -1.10 -3.94
CA ASP A 37 5.54 0.26 -4.07
C ASP A 37 4.48 1.30 -4.49
N SER A 38 3.23 0.88 -4.63
CA SER A 38 2.10 1.81 -4.68
C SER A 38 2.00 2.56 -3.36
N ARG A 39 1.59 3.83 -3.37
CA ARG A 39 1.69 4.68 -2.19
C ARG A 39 0.34 5.09 -1.63
N ALA A 40 0.31 5.28 -0.31
CA ALA A 40 -0.77 5.94 0.40
C ALA A 40 -0.23 7.21 1.06
N TYR A 41 -0.88 8.33 0.78
CA TYR A 41 -0.56 9.64 1.32
C TYR A 41 -1.72 10.21 2.14
N ARG A 42 -1.38 11.07 3.10
CA ARG A 42 -2.31 12.01 3.73
C ARG A 42 -1.84 13.44 3.49
N VAL A 43 -2.76 14.31 3.09
CA VAL A 43 -2.53 15.75 2.99
C VAL A 43 -3.30 16.42 4.11
N ARG A 44 -2.59 17.18 4.94
CA ARG A 44 -3.12 17.93 6.09
C ARG A 44 -2.28 19.18 6.33
N ASP A 45 -2.91 20.32 6.56
CA ASP A 45 -2.27 21.59 6.97
C ASP A 45 -1.09 21.98 6.05
N GLY A 46 -1.25 21.83 4.73
CA GLY A 46 -0.21 22.15 3.75
C GLY A 46 0.98 21.19 3.73
N LYS A 47 0.84 20.01 4.29
CA LYS A 47 1.85 18.95 4.27
C LYS A 47 1.29 17.69 3.64
N ILE A 48 2.09 17.02 2.82
CA ILE A 48 1.83 15.67 2.33
C ILE A 48 2.72 14.68 3.09
N GLU A 49 2.11 13.63 3.59
CA GLU A 49 2.75 12.60 4.41
C GLU A 49 2.56 11.24 3.76
N GLN A 50 3.64 10.56 3.43
CA GLN A 50 3.59 9.17 2.95
C GLN A 50 3.38 8.23 4.14
N LEU A 51 2.30 7.47 4.10
CA LEU A 51 1.86 6.55 5.16
C LEU A 51 2.17 5.09 4.84
N SER A 52 2.62 4.76 3.63
CA SER A 52 3.07 3.43 3.23
C SER A 52 4.58 3.40 3.05
N PHE A 53 5.21 2.28 3.41
CA PHE A 53 6.63 2.04 3.12
C PHE A 53 6.77 1.32 1.79
N ASP A 54 7.51 1.88 0.82
CA ASP A 54 7.69 1.23 -0.47
C ASP A 54 8.52 -0.06 -0.31
N HIS A 55 7.96 -1.18 -0.71
CA HIS A 55 8.67 -2.46 -0.74
C HIS A 55 9.54 -2.57 -2.01
N SER A 56 10.38 -1.58 -2.23
CA SER A 56 11.36 -1.54 -3.31
C SER A 56 12.80 -1.72 -2.79
N LEU A 57 13.68 -2.15 -3.66
CA LEU A 57 15.11 -2.30 -3.34
C LEU A 57 15.71 -0.98 -2.86
N LEU A 58 15.35 0.13 -3.51
CA LEU A 58 15.81 1.48 -3.18
C LEU A 58 15.45 1.85 -1.73
N TRP A 59 14.19 1.68 -1.34
CA TRP A 59 13.72 2.02 0.01
C TRP A 59 14.30 1.09 1.08
N GLU A 60 14.46 -0.18 0.78
CA GLU A 60 15.09 -1.13 1.72
C GLU A 60 16.57 -0.80 1.95
N LEU A 61 17.31 -0.42 0.91
CA LEU A 61 18.71 0.03 1.04
C LEU A 61 18.79 1.36 1.80
N ALA A 62 17.91 2.31 1.50
CA ALA A 62 17.83 3.57 2.22
C ALA A 62 17.60 3.34 3.73
N ARG A 63 16.65 2.47 4.07
CA ARG A 63 16.37 2.08 5.45
C ARG A 63 17.57 1.46 6.15
N ARG A 64 18.27 0.52 5.49
CA ARG A 64 19.47 -0.15 6.04
C ARG A 64 20.63 0.82 6.26
N GLN A 65 20.80 1.79 5.34
CA GLN A 65 21.84 2.80 5.44
C GLN A 65 21.45 4.00 6.30
N LYS A 66 20.21 4.05 6.83
CA LYS A 66 19.65 5.19 7.57
C LYS A 66 19.71 6.50 6.79
N LYS A 67 19.48 6.42 5.49
CA LYS A 67 19.44 7.55 4.55
C LYS A 67 18.04 7.72 3.99
N SER A 68 17.76 8.87 3.34
CA SER A 68 16.56 9.01 2.52
C SER A 68 16.74 8.30 1.16
N PRO A 69 15.65 7.87 0.48
CA PRO A 69 15.75 7.22 -0.83
C PRO A 69 16.50 8.07 -1.87
N GLU A 70 16.38 9.40 -1.81
CA GLU A 70 17.03 10.34 -2.73
C GLU A 70 18.56 10.39 -2.56
N GLN A 71 19.08 9.90 -1.44
CA GLN A 71 20.52 9.84 -1.14
C GLN A 71 21.17 8.52 -1.57
N ILE A 72 20.39 7.61 -2.15
CA ILE A 72 20.88 6.33 -2.63
C ILE A 72 21.09 6.43 -4.15
N GLU A 73 22.33 6.31 -4.56
CA GLU A 73 22.74 6.40 -5.97
C GLU A 73 22.87 5.01 -6.60
N ASN A 74 22.72 4.94 -7.92
CA ASN A 74 22.98 3.75 -8.74
C ASN A 74 22.10 2.53 -8.39
N VAL A 75 20.89 2.75 -7.86
CA VAL A 75 19.92 1.68 -7.58
C VAL A 75 18.67 1.91 -8.42
N PRO A 76 18.19 0.90 -9.17
CA PRO A 76 16.92 1.00 -9.88
C PRO A 76 15.76 1.26 -8.92
N SER A 77 14.92 2.24 -9.22
CA SER A 77 13.76 2.61 -8.40
C SER A 77 12.57 1.66 -8.56
N ASN A 78 12.53 0.92 -9.69
CA ASN A 78 11.41 0.05 -10.10
C ASN A 78 11.59 -1.43 -9.71
N VAL A 79 12.56 -1.77 -8.85
CA VAL A 79 12.76 -3.14 -8.39
C VAL A 79 11.96 -3.38 -7.12
N ILE A 80 10.83 -4.07 -7.26
CA ILE A 80 9.95 -4.45 -6.15
C ILE A 80 10.52 -5.71 -5.48
N ILE A 81 10.67 -5.69 -4.15
CA ILE A 81 11.19 -6.80 -3.34
C ILE A 81 10.11 -7.55 -2.56
N ARG A 82 8.86 -7.03 -2.56
CA ARG A 82 7.72 -7.67 -1.92
C ARG A 82 6.44 -7.34 -2.68
N SER A 83 5.76 -8.36 -3.19
CA SER A 83 4.50 -8.26 -3.92
C SER A 83 3.62 -9.48 -3.65
N LEU A 84 2.32 -9.39 -3.98
CA LEU A 84 1.40 -10.53 -3.95
C LEU A 84 1.64 -11.40 -5.18
N GLY A 85 1.84 -12.70 -5.00
CA GLY A 85 1.91 -13.67 -6.10
C GLY A 85 3.18 -14.49 -6.19
N PRO A 86 4.40 -13.93 -6.22
CA PRO A 86 5.63 -14.73 -6.30
C PRO A 86 5.75 -15.74 -5.15
N GLU A 87 5.38 -15.34 -3.96
CA GLU A 87 5.37 -16.22 -2.78
C GLU A 87 3.94 -16.62 -2.38
N ALA A 88 3.79 -17.85 -1.85
CA ALA A 88 2.50 -18.36 -1.36
C ALA A 88 1.96 -17.54 -0.18
N LEU A 89 2.86 -17.05 0.68
CA LEU A 89 2.58 -16.21 1.84
C LEU A 89 3.42 -14.93 1.76
N VAL A 90 2.78 -13.80 1.96
CA VAL A 90 3.44 -12.50 1.97
C VAL A 90 3.07 -11.75 3.25
N GLN A 91 4.05 -11.09 3.84
CA GLN A 91 3.82 -10.21 4.97
C GLN A 91 3.18 -8.91 4.50
N VAL A 92 1.96 -8.63 4.97
CA VAL A 92 1.24 -7.38 4.71
C VAL A 92 1.58 -6.40 5.82
N ASP A 93 1.98 -5.19 5.45
CA ASP A 93 2.12 -4.10 6.41
C ASP A 93 0.72 -3.53 6.69
N VAL A 94 0.29 -3.58 7.96
CA VAL A 94 -0.95 -2.94 8.42
C VAL A 94 -0.61 -1.91 9.46
N GLU A 95 -0.94 -0.66 9.18
CA GLU A 95 -0.63 0.47 10.04
C GLU A 95 -1.88 1.28 10.38
N GLY A 96 -1.91 1.79 11.60
CA GLY A 96 -3.02 2.59 12.11
C GLY A 96 -3.31 2.32 13.58
N PRO A 97 -4.37 2.97 14.15
CA PRO A 97 -5.19 3.97 13.47
C PRO A 97 -4.48 5.33 13.36
N HIS A 98 -4.49 5.92 12.15
CA HIS A 98 -4.08 7.31 11.97
C HIS A 98 -5.26 8.21 12.35
N PRO A 99 -5.09 9.18 13.26
CA PRO A 99 -6.17 10.10 13.63
C PRO A 99 -6.74 10.83 12.41
N LEU A 100 -8.07 10.89 12.30
CA LEU A 100 -8.77 11.60 11.24
C LEU A 100 -9.15 13.01 11.70
N HIS A 101 -8.90 13.99 10.83
CA HIS A 101 -9.39 15.36 11.01
C HIS A 101 -10.25 15.76 9.81
N THR A 102 -11.26 16.59 10.06
CA THR A 102 -12.01 17.21 8.97
C THR A 102 -11.06 17.99 8.06
N GLY A 103 -11.19 17.81 6.77
CA GLY A 103 -10.31 18.42 5.77
C GLY A 103 -9.11 17.57 5.36
N ASP A 104 -8.84 16.44 6.04
CA ASP A 104 -7.83 15.48 5.58
C ASP A 104 -8.15 15.01 4.16
N VAL A 105 -7.11 14.89 3.35
CA VAL A 105 -7.22 14.29 2.03
C VAL A 105 -6.24 13.11 1.95
N PHE A 106 -6.77 11.94 1.63
CA PHE A 106 -5.98 10.76 1.37
C PHE A 106 -5.83 10.56 -0.14
N VAL A 107 -4.61 10.19 -0.57
CA VAL A 107 -4.32 9.85 -1.96
C VAL A 107 -3.68 8.47 -1.97
N LEU A 108 -4.27 7.53 -2.72
CA LEU A 108 -3.65 6.25 -3.04
C LEU A 108 -3.28 6.26 -4.51
N CYS A 109 -2.08 5.82 -4.84
CA CYS A 109 -1.64 5.82 -6.23
C CYS A 109 -0.67 4.68 -6.55
N SER A 110 -0.62 4.31 -7.84
CA SER A 110 0.46 3.50 -8.38
C SER A 110 1.74 4.34 -8.58
N ASP A 111 2.84 3.67 -8.82
CA ASP A 111 4.15 4.27 -9.14
C ASP A 111 4.11 5.07 -10.46
N GLY A 112 3.23 4.70 -11.40
CA GLY A 112 2.95 5.50 -12.60
C GLY A 112 2.47 6.93 -12.32
N LEU A 113 1.95 7.23 -11.11
CA LEU A 113 1.72 8.61 -10.67
C LEU A 113 2.90 9.17 -9.88
N SER A 114 3.35 8.48 -8.83
CA SER A 114 4.37 8.99 -7.90
C SER A 114 5.79 8.97 -8.46
N GLY A 115 6.00 8.35 -9.62
CA GLY A 115 7.27 8.42 -10.36
C GLY A 115 7.43 9.76 -11.11
N PRO A 116 6.52 10.10 -12.02
CA PRO A 116 6.65 11.34 -12.82
C PRO A 116 6.15 12.61 -12.13
N VAL A 117 5.27 12.53 -11.12
CA VAL A 117 4.71 13.68 -10.39
C VAL A 117 5.29 13.71 -8.98
N ASP A 118 5.90 14.82 -8.60
CA ASP A 118 6.49 14.97 -7.27
C ASP A 118 5.41 15.06 -6.16
N ASP A 119 5.79 14.66 -4.94
CA ASP A 119 4.88 14.63 -3.80
C ASP A 119 4.31 16.01 -3.46
N ARG A 120 5.08 17.10 -3.66
CA ARG A 120 4.63 18.48 -3.42
C ARG A 120 3.47 18.83 -4.36
N GLN A 121 3.59 18.47 -5.62
CA GLN A 121 2.55 18.69 -6.63
C GLN A 121 1.33 17.82 -6.39
N ILE A 122 1.52 16.53 -6.01
CA ILE A 122 0.43 15.64 -5.62
C ILE A 122 -0.37 16.26 -4.46
N GLY A 123 0.32 16.70 -3.41
CA GLY A 123 -0.30 17.32 -2.24
C GLY A 123 -1.03 18.62 -2.56
N ALA A 124 -0.42 19.49 -3.38
CA ALA A 124 -1.02 20.76 -3.78
C ALA A 124 -2.30 20.59 -4.59
N VAL A 125 -2.32 19.67 -5.55
CA VAL A 125 -3.52 19.34 -6.33
C VAL A 125 -4.60 18.73 -5.45
N ALA A 126 -4.24 17.74 -4.62
CA ALA A 126 -5.19 17.03 -3.77
C ALA A 126 -5.89 17.94 -2.77
N GLN A 127 -5.20 18.93 -2.19
CA GLN A 127 -5.82 19.88 -1.24
C GLN A 127 -6.68 20.95 -1.92
N SER A 128 -6.38 21.30 -3.19
CA SER A 128 -6.99 22.44 -3.88
C SER A 128 -8.31 22.13 -4.56
N LEU A 129 -8.49 20.89 -5.03
CA LEU A 129 -9.64 20.48 -5.85
C LEU A 129 -10.56 19.50 -5.11
N PRO A 130 -11.84 19.39 -5.51
CA PRO A 130 -12.68 18.27 -5.17
C PRO A 130 -12.01 16.93 -5.50
N ALA A 131 -12.28 15.86 -4.72
CA ALA A 131 -11.59 14.59 -4.83
C ALA A 131 -11.59 14.00 -6.26
N SER A 132 -12.73 14.07 -6.95
CA SER A 132 -12.88 13.56 -8.32
C SER A 132 -12.05 14.33 -9.35
N GLU A 133 -11.99 15.67 -9.20
CA GLU A 133 -11.21 16.54 -10.09
C GLU A 133 -9.72 16.42 -9.81
N ALA A 134 -9.33 16.33 -8.53
CA ALA A 134 -7.95 16.08 -8.13
C ALA A 134 -7.43 14.78 -8.72
N ALA A 135 -8.20 13.68 -8.63
CA ALA A 135 -7.81 12.39 -9.20
C ALA A 135 -7.61 12.48 -10.72
N ARG A 136 -8.52 13.13 -11.45
CA ARG A 136 -8.38 13.32 -12.91
C ARG A 136 -7.17 14.17 -13.26
N LEU A 137 -6.98 15.32 -12.58
CA LEU A 137 -5.84 16.19 -12.85
C LEU A 137 -4.51 15.48 -12.58
N LEU A 138 -4.40 14.71 -11.51
CA LEU A 138 -3.20 13.94 -11.18
C LEU A 138 -2.85 12.91 -12.27
N VAL A 139 -3.85 12.18 -12.79
CA VAL A 139 -3.63 11.25 -13.91
C VAL A 139 -3.18 11.99 -15.16
N HIS A 140 -3.80 13.12 -15.47
CA HIS A 140 -3.41 13.93 -16.62
C HIS A 140 -2.00 14.52 -16.48
N LEU A 141 -1.60 14.96 -15.27
CA LEU A 141 -0.25 15.44 -15.01
C LEU A 141 0.80 14.36 -15.21
N ALA A 142 0.55 13.13 -14.73
CA ALA A 142 1.45 12.02 -14.96
C ALA A 142 1.58 11.69 -16.46
N ASN A 143 0.48 11.73 -17.22
CA ASN A 143 0.50 11.58 -18.67
C ASN A 143 1.25 12.74 -19.36
N LEU A 144 1.12 13.96 -18.86
CA LEU A 144 1.85 15.13 -19.35
C LEU A 144 3.37 14.97 -19.19
N HIS A 145 3.81 14.31 -18.12
CA HIS A 145 5.21 13.94 -17.87
C HIS A 145 5.66 12.64 -18.56
N GLY A 146 4.91 12.21 -19.58
CA GLY A 146 5.28 11.09 -20.46
C GLY A 146 4.52 9.79 -20.21
N GLY A 147 3.83 9.63 -19.08
CA GLY A 147 3.03 8.45 -18.76
C GLY A 147 3.82 7.13 -18.89
N PRO A 148 4.95 6.98 -18.16
CA PRO A 148 5.87 5.84 -18.38
C PRO A 148 5.27 4.49 -18.00
N ASP A 149 4.18 4.48 -17.23
CA ASP A 149 3.49 3.29 -16.76
C ASP A 149 1.98 3.53 -16.63
N ASN A 150 1.21 2.49 -16.27
CA ASN A 150 -0.20 2.58 -15.95
C ASN A 150 -0.44 3.45 -14.70
N ILE A 151 -1.30 4.45 -14.84
CA ILE A 151 -1.54 5.45 -13.81
C ILE A 151 -2.87 5.19 -13.13
N THR A 152 -2.81 5.02 -11.81
CA THR A 152 -3.99 4.93 -10.96
C THR A 152 -3.91 5.96 -9.84
N ALA A 153 -4.98 6.71 -9.63
CA ALA A 153 -5.13 7.64 -8.51
C ALA A 153 -6.51 7.51 -7.87
N VAL A 154 -6.55 7.38 -6.55
CA VAL A 154 -7.77 7.41 -5.75
C VAL A 154 -7.62 8.52 -4.73
N VAL A 155 -8.56 9.46 -4.69
CA VAL A 155 -8.56 10.59 -3.75
C VAL A 155 -9.79 10.50 -2.86
N ALA A 156 -9.59 10.57 -1.54
CA ALA A 156 -10.67 10.56 -0.55
C ALA A 156 -10.50 11.75 0.40
N ARG A 157 -11.58 12.50 0.64
CA ARG A 157 -11.60 13.66 1.54
C ARG A 157 -12.49 13.39 2.73
N VAL A 158 -12.01 13.73 3.92
CA VAL A 158 -12.78 13.67 5.17
C VAL A 158 -13.58 14.97 5.33
N ASN A 159 -14.91 14.89 5.15
CA ASN A 159 -15.78 16.08 5.20
C ASN A 159 -16.35 16.33 6.60
N ASP A 160 -16.72 15.28 7.34
CA ASP A 160 -17.32 15.37 8.65
C ASP A 160 -16.41 14.84 9.75
N PRO A 161 -16.45 15.42 10.97
CA PRO A 161 -15.71 14.85 12.09
C PRO A 161 -16.28 13.47 12.39
N VAL A 162 -15.42 12.48 12.33
CA VAL A 162 -15.77 11.11 12.73
C VAL A 162 -16.20 11.14 14.19
N ALA A 163 -17.40 10.69 14.49
CA ALA A 163 -17.94 10.67 15.85
C ALA A 163 -16.98 9.93 16.81
N LYS A 164 -16.55 10.61 17.87
CA LYS A 164 -15.60 10.10 18.87
C LYS A 164 -16.15 9.00 19.78
N ASP A 165 -17.39 8.54 19.57
CA ASP A 165 -18.12 7.72 20.54
C ASP A 165 -17.91 6.20 20.39
N VAL A 166 -16.87 5.75 19.72
CA VAL A 166 -16.51 4.33 19.72
C VAL A 166 -15.29 4.12 20.60
N LEU A 167 -15.55 3.69 21.84
CA LEU A 167 -14.55 3.30 22.83
C LEU A 167 -13.55 2.29 22.25
N PRO A 168 -12.23 2.53 22.30
CA PRO A 168 -11.23 1.55 21.91
C PRO A 168 -11.03 0.59 23.09
N GLY A 169 -11.78 -0.48 23.16
CA GLY A 169 -11.63 -1.38 24.32
C GLY A 169 -12.03 -2.83 24.14
N SER A 170 -12.99 -3.14 23.28
CA SER A 170 -13.55 -4.50 23.30
C SER A 170 -13.00 -5.50 22.26
N ALA A 171 -12.35 -5.02 21.22
CA ALA A 171 -11.87 -5.92 20.17
C ALA A 171 -10.56 -6.67 20.54
N ARG A 172 -9.70 -6.08 21.38
CA ARG A 172 -8.41 -6.71 21.75
C ARG A 172 -8.57 -7.91 22.68
N ALA A 173 -9.51 -7.87 23.63
CA ALA A 173 -9.71 -8.96 24.59
C ALA A 173 -10.28 -10.24 23.94
N GLY A 174 -11.15 -10.11 22.94
CA GLY A 174 -11.80 -11.25 22.29
C GLY A 174 -10.88 -12.04 21.35
N VAL A 175 -9.94 -11.37 20.69
CA VAL A 175 -8.99 -12.02 19.76
C VAL A 175 -7.89 -12.78 20.55
N ILE A 176 -7.37 -12.17 21.61
CA ILE A 176 -6.34 -12.79 22.46
C ILE A 176 -6.91 -14.04 23.19
N LEU A 177 -8.15 -13.96 23.69
CA LEU A 177 -8.77 -15.10 24.39
C LEU A 177 -9.10 -16.26 23.44
N LYS A 178 -9.47 -16.00 22.18
CA LYS A 178 -9.64 -17.05 21.15
C LYS A 178 -8.33 -17.67 20.72
N ALA A 179 -7.26 -16.89 20.58
CA ALA A 179 -5.93 -17.40 20.22
C ALA A 179 -5.36 -18.29 21.33
N VAL A 180 -5.50 -17.89 22.60
CA VAL A 180 -5.00 -18.69 23.76
C VAL A 180 -5.78 -20.00 23.90
N ARG A 181 -7.10 -20.02 23.66
CA ARG A 181 -7.89 -21.26 23.68
C ARG A 181 -7.59 -22.20 22.52
N ALA A 182 -7.30 -21.68 21.33
CA ALA A 182 -6.92 -22.49 20.17
C ALA A 182 -5.52 -23.11 20.33
N ALA A 183 -4.56 -22.39 20.89
CA ALA A 183 -3.19 -22.90 21.10
C ALA A 183 -3.11 -24.05 22.12
N GLY A 184 -3.95 -24.03 23.17
CA GLY A 184 -3.93 -25.04 24.23
C GLY A 184 -4.42 -26.44 23.80
N SER A 185 -5.26 -26.55 22.79
CA SER A 185 -5.89 -27.82 22.40
C SER A 185 -5.07 -28.66 21.39
N TRP A 186 -4.15 -28.07 20.67
CA TRP A 186 -3.42 -28.73 19.58
C TRP A 186 -2.05 -29.33 20.01
N LEU A 187 -1.49 -28.82 21.11
CA LEU A 187 -0.18 -29.31 21.61
C LEU A 187 -0.29 -30.55 22.50
N THR A 188 -1.48 -30.85 23.00
CA THR A 188 -1.70 -31.93 23.96
C THR A 188 -1.53 -33.34 23.36
N TRP A 189 -2.07 -33.59 22.15
CA TRP A 189 -2.04 -34.91 21.55
C TRP A 189 -0.63 -35.39 21.13
N PRO A 190 0.27 -34.56 20.54
CA PRO A 190 1.64 -35.01 20.25
C PRO A 190 2.42 -35.34 21.50
N LEU A 191 2.27 -34.54 22.55
CA LEU A 191 2.94 -34.77 23.83
C LEU A 191 2.41 -36.03 24.52
N VAL A 192 1.09 -36.26 24.48
CA VAL A 192 0.48 -37.51 25.01
C VAL A 192 0.96 -38.72 24.22
N SER A 193 1.02 -38.61 22.88
CA SER A 193 1.52 -39.70 22.03
C SER A 193 2.99 -40.04 22.31
N LEU A 194 3.85 -39.03 22.49
CA LEU A 194 5.24 -39.20 22.88
C LEU A 194 5.36 -39.88 24.26
N PHE A 195 4.59 -39.42 25.25
CA PHE A 195 4.59 -39.99 26.60
C PHE A 195 4.14 -41.47 26.61
N CYS A 196 3.02 -41.76 25.94
CA CYS A 196 2.55 -43.16 25.82
C CYS A 196 3.55 -44.04 25.07
N GLY A 197 4.22 -43.51 24.03
CA GLY A 197 5.26 -44.21 23.29
C GLY A 197 6.46 -44.57 24.16
N ILE A 198 6.92 -43.67 25.04
CA ILE A 198 7.99 -43.91 25.98
C ILE A 198 7.59 -44.98 27.00
N VAL A 199 6.36 -44.90 27.54
CA VAL A 199 5.85 -45.90 28.50
C VAL A 199 5.79 -47.28 27.88
N LEU A 200 5.27 -47.42 26.65
CA LEU A 200 5.22 -48.72 25.96
C LEU A 200 6.60 -49.28 25.61
N ALA A 201 7.52 -48.41 25.19
CA ALA A 201 8.90 -48.81 24.94
C ALA A 201 9.60 -49.33 26.22
N SER A 202 9.40 -48.68 27.36
CA SER A 202 9.90 -49.08 28.65
C SER A 202 9.30 -50.43 29.08
N LEU A 203 8.00 -50.62 28.84
CA LEU A 203 7.31 -51.90 29.12
C LEU A 203 7.83 -53.03 28.21
N ALA A 204 8.10 -52.74 26.95
CA ALA A 204 8.70 -53.70 26.02
C ALA A 204 10.07 -54.18 26.49
N ILE A 205 10.93 -53.28 26.96
CA ILE A 205 12.24 -53.62 27.51
C ILE A 205 12.09 -54.53 28.75
N TYR A 206 11.17 -54.15 29.66
CA TYR A 206 10.90 -54.94 30.86
C TYR A 206 10.40 -56.36 30.53
N ARG A 207 9.46 -56.48 29.55
CA ARG A 207 8.92 -57.77 29.09
C ARG A 207 9.97 -58.64 28.38
N THR A 208 10.89 -58.02 27.65
CA THR A 208 12.02 -58.73 27.02
C THR A 208 12.93 -59.35 28.07
N GLN A 209 13.20 -58.68 29.18
CA GLN A 209 14.00 -59.22 30.29
C GLN A 209 13.33 -60.41 30.97
N GLN A 210 12.00 -60.50 30.97
CA GLN A 210 11.22 -61.61 31.50
C GLN A 210 10.96 -62.75 30.50
N GLN A 211 11.53 -62.72 29.30
CA GLN A 211 11.36 -63.68 28.20
C GLN A 211 9.91 -63.88 27.73
N HIS A 212 9.06 -62.85 27.86
CA HIS A 212 7.70 -62.89 27.36
C HIS A 212 7.63 -62.59 25.84
N GLY A 213 6.87 -63.44 25.08
CA GLY A 213 6.79 -63.36 23.61
C GLY A 213 6.04 -62.16 23.11
N ASP A 214 5.31 -61.40 23.93
CA ASP A 214 4.55 -60.19 23.58
C ASP A 214 5.38 -58.91 23.59
N ALA A 215 6.64 -58.94 23.97
CA ALA A 215 7.55 -57.79 24.03
C ALA A 215 7.68 -57.06 22.68
N VAL A 216 7.66 -57.78 21.56
CA VAL A 216 7.77 -57.23 20.21
C VAL A 216 6.54 -56.33 19.87
N LEU A 217 5.34 -56.75 20.30
CA LEU A 217 4.12 -55.96 20.08
C LEU A 217 4.19 -54.64 20.80
N PHE A 218 4.62 -54.59 22.06
CA PHE A 218 4.78 -53.36 22.82
C PHE A 218 5.85 -52.44 22.22
N PHE A 219 6.94 -53.03 21.68
CA PHE A 219 7.98 -52.27 21.01
C PHE A 219 7.48 -51.61 19.75
N VAL A 220 6.74 -52.33 18.88
CA VAL A 220 6.15 -51.77 17.63
C VAL A 220 5.14 -50.68 17.93
N LEU A 221 4.23 -50.90 18.87
CA LEU A 221 3.23 -49.89 19.26
C LEU A 221 3.90 -48.63 19.85
N GLY A 222 4.91 -48.81 20.70
CA GLY A 222 5.68 -47.71 21.27
C GLY A 222 6.40 -46.91 20.20
N ALA A 223 7.05 -47.56 19.22
CA ALA A 223 7.72 -46.92 18.11
C ALA A 223 6.74 -46.11 17.22
N CYS A 224 5.58 -46.69 16.91
CA CYS A 224 4.53 -45.98 16.14
C CYS A 224 4.02 -44.71 16.85
N LEU A 225 3.81 -44.77 18.16
CA LEU A 225 3.38 -43.62 18.95
C LEU A 225 4.47 -42.54 19.05
N LEU A 226 5.74 -42.92 19.20
CA LEU A 226 6.86 -41.98 19.19
C LEU A 226 6.99 -41.29 17.85
N LEU A 227 6.87 -42.00 16.72
CA LEU A 227 6.93 -41.45 15.39
C LEU A 227 5.74 -40.49 15.13
N SER A 228 4.52 -40.89 15.54
CA SER A 228 3.33 -40.03 15.37
C SER A 228 3.44 -38.76 16.22
N GLY A 229 3.95 -38.86 17.44
CA GLY A 229 4.17 -37.73 18.32
C GLY A 229 5.22 -36.75 17.74
N LEU A 230 6.34 -37.27 17.23
CA LEU A 230 7.39 -36.49 16.60
C LEU A 230 6.86 -35.76 15.33
N LEU A 231 6.13 -36.50 14.50
CA LEU A 231 5.48 -35.88 13.31
C LEU A 231 4.50 -34.80 13.70
N GLY A 232 3.73 -35.00 14.77
CA GLY A 232 2.81 -34.00 15.30
C GLY A 232 3.51 -32.72 15.76
N VAL A 233 4.66 -32.84 16.44
CA VAL A 233 5.49 -31.71 16.86
C VAL A 233 6.05 -30.95 15.63
N ILE A 234 6.54 -31.69 14.62
CA ILE A 234 7.05 -31.07 13.38
C ILE A 234 5.94 -30.31 12.65
N ILE A 235 4.76 -30.93 12.47
CA ILE A 235 3.60 -30.26 11.82
C ILE A 235 3.21 -29.01 12.60
N HIS A 236 3.21 -29.07 13.94
CA HIS A 236 2.92 -27.91 14.78
C HIS A 236 3.94 -26.80 14.59
N ALA A 237 5.22 -27.12 14.60
CA ALA A 237 6.30 -26.13 14.41
C ALA A 237 6.25 -25.47 13.02
N VAL A 238 5.94 -26.24 11.97
CA VAL A 238 5.76 -25.71 10.61
C VAL A 238 4.55 -24.79 10.55
N ARG A 239 3.40 -25.21 11.10
CA ARG A 239 2.19 -24.39 11.17
C ARG A 239 2.36 -23.10 11.99
N GLU A 240 3.06 -23.18 13.12
CA GLU A 240 3.37 -22.02 13.94
C GLU A 240 4.26 -21.03 13.18
N LYS A 241 5.23 -21.51 12.41
CA LYS A 241 6.06 -20.68 11.53
C LYS A 241 5.24 -20.04 10.41
N GLU A 242 4.33 -20.79 9.78
CA GLU A 242 3.40 -20.26 8.78
C GLU A 242 2.42 -19.23 9.39
N GLN A 243 1.91 -19.48 10.60
CA GLN A 243 1.04 -18.54 11.30
C GLN A 243 1.77 -17.25 11.69
N LYS A 244 3.02 -17.34 12.16
CA LYS A 244 3.84 -16.15 12.46
C LYS A 244 4.18 -15.34 11.20
N LEU A 245 4.36 -16.00 10.05
CA LEU A 245 4.49 -15.33 8.74
C LEU A 245 3.17 -14.73 8.25
N ALA A 246 2.03 -15.32 8.63
CA ALA A 246 0.70 -14.84 8.28
C ALA A 246 0.11 -13.86 9.33
N GLU A 247 0.68 -13.78 10.52
CA GLU A 247 0.29 -12.79 11.52
C GLU A 247 0.66 -11.39 11.00
N THR A 248 -0.37 -10.69 10.54
CA THR A 248 -0.28 -9.29 10.15
C THR A 248 0.09 -8.48 11.39
N GLU A 249 1.34 -8.08 11.50
CA GLU A 249 1.83 -7.24 12.58
C GLU A 249 1.22 -5.85 12.42
N ILE A 250 0.30 -5.49 13.33
CA ILE A 250 -0.23 -4.13 13.37
C ILE A 250 0.88 -3.24 13.90
N ARG A 251 1.43 -2.41 13.02
CA ARG A 251 2.50 -1.49 13.36
C ARG A 251 1.95 -0.18 13.93
N PRO A 252 2.66 0.45 14.87
CA PRO A 252 2.31 1.79 15.31
C PRO A 252 2.42 2.76 14.14
N LEU A 253 1.62 3.82 14.23
CA LEU A 253 1.59 4.94 13.31
C LEU A 253 3.01 5.39 12.91
N ARG A 254 3.29 5.38 11.59
CA ARG A 254 4.54 5.92 11.03
C ARG A 254 4.23 6.87 9.89
N ILE A 255 5.03 7.91 9.82
CA ILE A 255 5.12 8.78 8.65
C ILE A 255 6.49 8.51 8.07
N TYR A 256 6.53 7.96 6.85
CA TYR A 256 7.78 7.57 6.22
C TYR A 256 8.48 8.73 5.53
N ARG A 257 7.69 9.66 5.03
CA ARG A 257 8.16 10.87 4.34
C ARG A 257 7.14 11.98 4.56
N GLN A 258 7.62 13.21 4.76
CA GLN A 258 6.79 14.38 4.91
C GLN A 258 7.39 15.53 4.10
N ILE A 259 6.57 16.16 3.26
CA ILE A 259 6.97 17.27 2.39
C ILE A 259 5.98 18.41 2.58
N ASN A 260 6.50 19.64 2.56
CA ASN A 260 5.66 20.83 2.54
C ASN A 260 5.05 21.00 1.15
N CYS A 261 3.72 20.97 1.07
CA CYS A 261 2.94 21.21 -0.14
C CYS A 261 2.03 22.45 -0.01
N ALA A 262 2.33 23.33 0.96
CA ALA A 262 1.65 24.61 1.08
C ALA A 262 1.80 25.42 -0.23
N ILE A 263 0.70 26.02 -0.65
CA ILE A 263 0.65 26.74 -1.92
C ILE A 263 1.20 28.14 -1.69
N ASP A 264 2.35 28.41 -2.25
CA ASP A 264 3.05 29.69 -2.24
C ASP A 264 3.09 30.32 -3.63
N LEU A 265 3.66 31.52 -3.74
CA LEU A 265 3.81 32.23 -4.99
C LEU A 265 4.60 31.43 -6.03
N GLN A 266 5.66 30.74 -5.60
CA GLN A 266 6.49 29.95 -6.50
C GLN A 266 5.69 28.83 -7.15
N MET A 267 4.90 28.10 -6.37
CA MET A 267 4.06 27.00 -6.88
C MET A 267 3.02 27.50 -7.88
N VAL A 268 2.40 28.67 -7.63
CA VAL A 268 1.45 29.26 -8.57
C VAL A 268 2.17 29.67 -9.86
N GLN A 269 3.38 30.19 -9.79
CA GLN A 269 4.17 30.55 -10.98
C GLN A 269 4.59 29.32 -11.80
N GLU A 270 4.99 28.23 -11.14
CA GLU A 270 5.29 26.96 -11.80
C GLU A 270 4.06 26.41 -12.52
N GLN A 271 2.89 26.46 -11.87
CA GLN A 271 1.62 26.07 -12.46
C GLN A 271 1.25 26.95 -13.69
N CYS A 272 1.47 28.25 -13.61
CA CYS A 272 1.26 29.16 -14.75
C CYS A 272 2.16 28.81 -15.95
N ARG A 273 3.42 28.44 -15.72
CA ARG A 273 4.33 28.01 -16.80
C ARG A 273 3.81 26.74 -17.48
N THR A 274 3.39 25.76 -16.71
CA THR A 274 2.78 24.53 -17.22
C THR A 274 1.52 24.86 -18.05
N LEU A 275 0.63 25.71 -17.51
CA LEU A 275 -0.55 26.18 -18.23
C LEU A 275 -0.21 26.81 -19.57
N THR A 276 0.74 27.75 -19.61
CA THR A 276 1.15 28.42 -20.82
C THR A 276 1.68 27.43 -21.87
N THR A 277 2.47 26.45 -21.44
CA THR A 277 3.01 25.43 -22.34
C THR A 277 1.89 24.57 -22.94
N VAL A 278 0.94 24.11 -22.12
CA VAL A 278 -0.19 23.30 -22.57
C VAL A 278 -1.14 24.12 -23.44
N GLU A 279 -1.45 25.39 -23.06
CA GLU A 279 -2.29 26.31 -23.84
C GLU A 279 -1.73 26.52 -25.25
N ASN A 280 -0.42 26.83 -25.36
CA ASN A 280 0.23 27.03 -26.66
C ASN A 280 0.07 25.77 -27.52
N ARG A 281 0.29 24.60 -26.94
CA ARG A 281 0.18 23.34 -27.68
C ARG A 281 -1.26 23.07 -28.15
N VAL A 282 -2.26 23.31 -27.30
CA VAL A 282 -3.67 23.15 -27.65
C VAL A 282 -4.08 24.14 -28.78
N ARG A 283 -3.57 25.37 -28.73
CA ARG A 283 -3.82 26.38 -29.80
C ARG A 283 -3.15 25.98 -31.11
N GLU A 284 -1.91 25.54 -31.10
CA GLU A 284 -1.18 25.05 -32.29
C GLU A 284 -1.93 23.92 -32.99
N MET A 285 -2.48 22.99 -32.21
CA MET A 285 -3.22 21.83 -32.73
C MET A 285 -4.68 22.16 -33.09
N ALA A 286 -5.13 23.40 -32.87
CA ALA A 286 -6.49 23.88 -33.10
C ALA A 286 -7.60 23.01 -32.47
N TRP A 287 -7.30 22.41 -31.29
CA TRP A 287 -8.28 21.59 -30.58
C TRP A 287 -9.39 22.42 -29.96
N THR A 288 -10.58 21.82 -29.87
CA THR A 288 -11.79 22.49 -29.37
C THR A 288 -11.69 22.67 -27.85
N VAL A 289 -11.68 23.91 -27.41
CA VAL A 289 -11.70 24.31 -25.99
C VAL A 289 -12.70 25.44 -25.81
N ASP A 290 -13.40 25.49 -24.70
CA ASP A 290 -14.18 26.65 -24.29
C ASP A 290 -13.24 27.78 -23.82
N TRP A 291 -12.70 28.54 -24.79
CA TRP A 291 -11.77 29.65 -24.53
C TRP A 291 -12.37 30.76 -23.70
N HIS A 292 -13.69 30.93 -23.73
CA HIS A 292 -14.39 31.93 -22.92
C HIS A 292 -14.35 31.51 -21.44
N HIS A 293 -14.71 30.26 -21.12
CA HIS A 293 -14.62 29.74 -19.76
C HIS A 293 -13.18 29.69 -19.26
N TYR A 294 -12.22 29.24 -20.09
CA TYR A 294 -10.80 29.30 -19.79
C TYR A 294 -10.33 30.71 -19.41
N GLY A 295 -10.71 31.73 -20.20
CA GLY A 295 -10.37 33.12 -19.93
C GLY A 295 -10.88 33.58 -18.56
N HIS A 296 -12.12 33.25 -18.20
CA HIS A 296 -12.68 33.57 -16.89
C HIS A 296 -11.90 32.90 -15.71
N LEU A 297 -11.47 31.66 -15.88
CA LEU A 297 -10.65 30.99 -14.86
C LEU A 297 -9.31 31.71 -14.69
N MET A 298 -8.64 32.07 -15.79
CA MET A 298 -7.36 32.78 -15.77
C MET A 298 -7.48 34.19 -15.17
N ASP A 299 -8.55 34.93 -15.49
CA ASP A 299 -8.78 36.27 -14.95
C ASP A 299 -9.06 36.20 -13.42
N ARG A 300 -9.85 35.25 -12.96
CA ARG A 300 -10.05 35.00 -11.51
C ARG A 300 -8.74 34.61 -10.81
N GLY A 301 -7.95 33.74 -11.43
CA GLY A 301 -6.64 33.37 -10.93
C GLY A 301 -5.72 34.56 -10.74
N ARG A 302 -5.65 35.45 -11.74
CA ARG A 302 -4.89 36.71 -11.68
C ARG A 302 -5.39 37.62 -10.56
N ALA A 303 -6.71 37.84 -10.46
CA ALA A 303 -7.29 38.65 -9.40
C ALA A 303 -7.01 38.12 -7.99
N PHE A 304 -6.91 36.79 -7.80
CA PHE A 304 -6.49 36.22 -6.53
C PHE A 304 -5.00 36.42 -6.29
N MET A 305 -4.15 36.31 -7.32
CA MET A 305 -2.71 36.59 -7.22
C MET A 305 -2.44 38.02 -6.74
N GLU A 306 -3.13 39.00 -7.30
CA GLU A 306 -3.00 40.42 -6.89
C GLU A 306 -3.35 40.65 -5.42
N LYS A 307 -4.24 39.83 -4.87
CA LYS A 307 -4.64 39.86 -3.48
C LYS A 307 -3.81 38.91 -2.58
N SER A 308 -2.72 38.32 -3.10
CA SER A 308 -1.87 37.35 -2.40
C SER A 308 -2.62 36.10 -1.90
N ARG A 309 -3.75 35.76 -2.52
CA ARG A 309 -4.57 34.57 -2.23
C ARG A 309 -4.09 33.39 -3.08
N PHE A 310 -2.90 32.90 -2.82
CA PHE A 310 -2.22 31.91 -3.67
C PHE A 310 -2.95 30.59 -3.80
N ALA A 311 -3.58 30.10 -2.70
CA ALA A 311 -4.35 28.86 -2.74
C ALA A 311 -5.57 28.94 -3.66
N ASP A 312 -6.28 30.09 -3.68
CA ASP A 312 -7.41 30.30 -4.55
C ASP A 312 -6.96 30.48 -6.00
N ALA A 313 -5.86 31.22 -6.24
CA ALA A 313 -5.27 31.36 -7.56
C ALA A 313 -4.85 29.99 -8.14
N TYR A 314 -4.18 29.16 -7.33
CA TYR A 314 -3.77 27.82 -7.74
C TYR A 314 -4.97 26.94 -8.10
N ARG A 315 -6.06 27.02 -7.35
CA ARG A 315 -7.30 26.28 -7.64
C ARG A 315 -7.89 26.65 -9.00
N GLU A 316 -7.99 27.96 -9.31
CA GLU A 316 -8.49 28.40 -10.61
C GLU A 316 -7.58 27.93 -11.76
N HIS A 317 -6.27 27.99 -11.56
CA HIS A 317 -5.29 27.47 -12.51
C HIS A 317 -5.37 25.95 -12.68
N CYS A 318 -5.65 25.19 -11.61
CA CYS A 318 -5.90 23.76 -11.71
C CYS A 318 -7.15 23.44 -12.55
N HIS A 319 -8.24 24.19 -12.36
CA HIS A 319 -9.44 24.03 -13.20
C HIS A 319 -9.15 24.35 -14.67
N ALA A 320 -8.42 25.43 -14.94
CA ALA A 320 -8.01 25.80 -16.29
C ALA A 320 -7.14 24.73 -16.94
N LEU A 321 -6.17 24.19 -16.18
CA LEU A 321 -5.30 23.12 -16.66
C LEU A 321 -6.07 21.81 -16.91
N LEU A 322 -6.97 21.42 -16.01
CA LEU A 322 -7.80 20.24 -16.19
C LEU A 322 -8.62 20.32 -17.48
N MET A 323 -9.23 21.46 -17.75
CA MET A 323 -10.01 21.69 -18.97
C MET A 323 -9.15 21.54 -20.25
N LEU A 324 -7.93 22.08 -20.25
CA LEU A 324 -7.01 21.93 -21.39
C LEU A 324 -6.57 20.48 -21.57
N LEU A 325 -6.24 19.78 -20.48
CA LEU A 325 -5.75 18.40 -20.52
C LEU A 325 -6.86 17.40 -20.90
N GLU A 326 -8.10 17.64 -20.49
CA GLU A 326 -9.27 16.87 -20.93
C GLU A 326 -9.53 17.04 -22.42
N SER A 327 -9.42 18.26 -22.94
CA SER A 327 -9.50 18.50 -24.40
C SER A 327 -8.38 17.78 -25.15
N LEU A 328 -7.17 17.81 -24.61
CA LEU A 328 -6.01 17.09 -25.14
C LEU A 328 -6.26 15.57 -25.16
N ALA A 329 -6.76 15.01 -24.06
CA ALA A 329 -7.04 13.59 -23.96
C ALA A 329 -8.15 13.13 -24.93
N ALA A 330 -9.16 13.97 -25.14
CA ALA A 330 -10.26 13.67 -26.06
C ALA A 330 -9.83 13.64 -27.54
N ASN A 331 -8.79 14.40 -27.91
CA ASN A 331 -8.34 14.58 -29.30
C ASN A 331 -7.10 13.75 -29.66
N ARG A 332 -6.43 13.11 -28.68
CA ARG A 332 -5.28 12.24 -28.94
C ARG A 332 -5.70 10.86 -29.41
N THR A 333 -4.99 10.35 -30.43
CA THR A 333 -5.05 8.93 -30.79
C THR A 333 -4.34 8.08 -29.72
N LYS A 334 -4.67 6.78 -29.63
CA LYS A 334 -4.01 5.88 -28.67
C LYS A 334 -2.49 5.85 -28.81
N GLU A 335 -1.98 5.97 -30.04
CA GLU A 335 -0.53 5.94 -30.32
C GLU A 335 0.17 7.24 -29.90
N GLU A 336 -0.52 8.37 -29.97
CA GLU A 336 -0.02 9.68 -29.56
C GLU A 336 -0.11 9.88 -28.05
N ALA A 337 -0.99 9.16 -27.36
CA ALA A 337 -1.22 9.27 -25.92
C ALA A 337 0.04 8.98 -25.09
N PHE A 338 0.97 8.15 -25.60
CA PHE A 338 2.20 7.75 -24.92
C PHE A 338 3.44 8.56 -25.36
N ARG A 339 3.30 9.55 -26.23
CA ARG A 339 4.43 10.41 -26.62
C ARG A 339 4.45 11.67 -25.74
N PRO A 340 5.62 12.03 -25.17
CA PRO A 340 5.78 13.30 -24.45
C PRO A 340 5.38 14.48 -25.32
N LEU A 341 4.86 15.53 -24.73
CA LEU A 341 4.42 16.74 -25.43
C LEU A 341 5.62 17.63 -25.86
N TRP A 342 6.83 17.33 -25.41
CA TRP A 342 8.08 18.04 -25.67
C TRP A 342 9.20 17.10 -26.08
#